data_4ff9735d71ffb9813d3e4ea481929085
#
_entry.id   4ff9735d71ffb9813d3e4ea481929085
#
_cell.length_a   1.000
_cell.length_b   1.000
_cell.length_c   1.000
_cell.angle_alpha   90.00
_cell.angle_beta   90.00
_cell.angle_gamma   90.00
#
_symmetry.space_group_name_H-M   'P 1'
#
loop_
_entity.id
_entity.type
_entity.pdbx_description
1 polymer ?
#
loop_
_entity_poly.entity_id
_entity_poly.type
_entity_poly.pdbx_seq_one_letter_code
_entity_poly.pdbx_strand_id
1 'polypeptide(L)' 'MSYFSTIYSDNSLPVRAKTVYMYLRDRSDKERKCWPGINTIAAELNCSRSTVKRALHDLEQHGYIRRL' A
#
# COMPACT_ATOMS: atom_id res chain seq x y z
N MET A 1 -0.91 -18.97 7.09
CA MET A 1 -0.21 -18.24 6.05
C MET A 1 -0.62 -16.77 6.12
N SER A 2 0.33 -15.89 6.13
CA SER A 2 0.05 -14.48 6.33
C SER A 2 -0.08 -13.75 5.01
N TYR A 3 -0.72 -12.59 5.07
CA TYR A 3 -0.81 -11.72 3.91
C TYR A 3 0.56 -11.34 3.39
N PHE A 4 1.48 -11.13 4.32
CA PHE A 4 2.81 -10.68 3.94
C PHE A 4 3.52 -11.72 3.10
N SER A 5 3.34 -12.99 3.41
CA SER A 5 3.94 -14.05 2.60
C SER A 5 3.41 -13.98 1.18
N THR A 6 2.11 -13.79 1.03
CA THR A 6 1.50 -13.75 -0.28
C THR A 6 1.99 -12.56 -1.09
N ILE A 7 1.99 -11.39 -0.48
CA ILE A 7 2.35 -10.19 -1.22
C ILE A 7 3.84 -10.17 -1.57
N TYR A 8 4.67 -10.69 -0.70
CA TYR A 8 6.10 -10.76 -1.00
C TYR A 8 6.40 -11.76 -2.09
N SER A 9 5.59 -12.77 -2.22
CA SER A 9 5.77 -13.80 -3.25
C SER A 9 5.26 -13.37 -4.61
N ASP A 10 4.51 -12.29 -4.66
CA ASP A 10 3.90 -11.84 -5.90
C ASP A 10 4.92 -11.08 -6.73
N ASN A 11 5.49 -11.77 -7.71
CA ASN A 11 6.51 -11.19 -8.56
C ASN A 11 5.97 -10.14 -9.52
N SER A 12 4.67 -10.11 -9.71
CA SER A 12 4.08 -9.14 -10.61
C SER A 12 3.81 -7.80 -9.90
N LEU A 13 4.00 -7.76 -8.58
CA LEU A 13 3.74 -6.56 -7.80
C LEU A 13 5.05 -5.83 -7.55
N PRO A 14 5.15 -4.54 -7.93
CA PRO A 14 6.41 -3.81 -7.72
C PRO A 14 6.70 -3.57 -6.25
N VAL A 15 7.98 -3.35 -5.98
CA VAL A 15 8.42 -3.13 -4.60
C VAL A 15 7.72 -1.94 -3.97
N ARG A 16 7.52 -0.87 -4.74
CA ARG A 16 6.84 0.32 -4.20
C ARG A 16 5.45 -0.02 -3.68
N ALA A 17 4.77 -0.92 -4.38
CA ALA A 17 3.43 -1.32 -3.96
C ALA A 17 3.48 -2.10 -2.66
N LYS A 18 4.46 -2.98 -2.54
CA LYS A 18 4.62 -3.75 -1.31
C LYS A 18 4.91 -2.85 -0.12
N THR A 19 5.75 -1.85 -0.33
CA THR A 19 6.08 -0.90 0.70
C THR A 19 4.86 -0.13 1.17
N VAL A 20 4.08 0.37 0.23
CA VAL A 20 2.87 1.12 0.56
C VAL A 20 1.87 0.22 1.28
N TYR A 21 1.76 -1.03 0.83
CA TYR A 21 0.83 -1.96 1.47
C TYR A 21 1.19 -2.17 2.93
N MET A 22 2.46 -2.37 3.22
CA MET A 22 2.89 -2.57 4.60
C MET A 22 2.61 -1.34 5.46
N TYR A 23 2.83 -0.16 4.88
CA TYR A 23 2.54 1.07 5.59
C TYR A 23 1.05 1.17 5.92
N LEU A 24 0.21 0.86 4.94
CA LEU A 24 -1.23 0.92 5.14
C LEU A 24 -1.71 -0.09 6.17
N ARG A 25 -1.15 -1.28 6.13
CA ARG A 25 -1.51 -2.31 7.10
C ARG A 25 -1.17 -1.86 8.51
N ASP A 26 0.00 -1.29 8.67
CA ASP A 26 0.43 -0.82 9.98
C ASP A 26 -0.51 0.25 10.52
N ARG A 27 -0.92 1.16 9.66
CA ARG A 27 -1.82 2.23 10.07
C ARG A 27 -3.22 1.72 10.36
N SER A 28 -3.72 0.84 9.51
CA SER A 28 -5.10 0.39 9.67
C SER A 28 -5.29 -0.46 10.91
N ASP A 29 -4.25 -1.11 11.39
CA ASP A 29 -4.36 -1.89 12.60
C ASP A 29 -4.76 -1.02 13.79
N LYS A 30 -4.34 0.23 13.78
CA LYS A 30 -4.62 1.11 14.90
C LYS A 30 -5.92 1.86 14.74
N GLU A 31 -6.10 2.44 13.58
CA GLU A 31 -7.25 3.31 13.35
C GLU A 31 -8.43 2.59 12.74
N ARG A 32 -8.19 1.90 11.65
CA ARG A 32 -9.22 1.15 10.93
C ARG A 32 -10.37 2.02 10.46
N LYS A 33 -10.14 3.30 10.32
CA LYS A 33 -11.21 4.21 9.92
C LYS A 33 -11.06 4.61 8.47
N CYS A 34 -9.99 5.28 8.17
CA CYS A 34 -9.74 5.70 6.81
C CYS A 34 -8.25 5.69 6.57
N TRP A 35 -7.91 5.66 5.30
CA TRP A 35 -6.51 5.65 4.94
C TRP A 35 -5.97 7.07 4.96
N PRO A 36 -4.68 7.21 5.24
CA PRO A 36 -4.05 8.51 5.12
C PRO A 36 -4.13 9.01 3.69
N GLY A 37 -4.11 10.29 3.52
CA GLY A 37 -4.10 10.87 2.19
C GLY A 37 -2.80 10.56 1.47
N ILE A 38 -2.83 10.72 0.15
CA ILE A 38 -1.65 10.44 -0.67
C ILE A 38 -0.47 11.31 -0.23
N ASN A 39 -0.75 12.57 0.10
CA ASN A 39 0.32 13.47 0.57
C ASN A 39 0.98 12.94 1.82
N THR A 40 0.19 12.43 2.75
CA THR A 40 0.71 11.89 4.00
C THR A 40 1.55 10.66 3.74
N ILE A 41 1.06 9.75 2.91
CA ILE A 41 1.78 8.54 2.60
C ILE A 41 3.12 8.88 1.94
N ALA A 42 3.08 9.79 0.98
CA ALA A 42 4.29 10.18 0.27
C ALA A 42 5.32 10.78 1.22
N ALA A 43 4.88 11.62 2.13
CA ALA A 43 5.78 12.25 3.09
C ALA A 43 6.39 11.23 4.03
N GLU A 44 5.55 10.32 4.54
CA GLU A 44 6.00 9.30 5.49
C GLU A 44 6.98 8.33 4.85
N LEU A 45 6.74 7.97 3.61
CA LEU A 45 7.57 7.02 2.91
C LEU A 45 8.68 7.69 2.09
N ASN A 46 8.72 9.00 2.14
CA ASN A 46 9.75 9.77 1.45
C ASN A 46 9.78 9.47 -0.04
N CYS A 47 8.62 9.49 -0.65
CA CYS A 47 8.51 9.27 -2.09
C CYS A 47 7.52 10.27 -2.69
N SER A 48 7.43 10.28 -4.00
CA SER A 48 6.56 11.23 -4.68
C SER A 48 5.11 10.77 -4.64
N ARG A 49 4.22 11.73 -4.81
CA ARG A 49 2.80 11.40 -4.86
C ARG A 49 2.48 10.50 -6.04
N SER A 50 3.15 10.70 -7.15
CA SER A 50 2.96 9.85 -8.32
C SER A 50 3.29 8.40 -8.00
N THR A 51 4.37 8.19 -7.27
CA THR A 51 4.77 6.85 -6.86
C THR A 51 3.70 6.22 -5.99
N VAL A 52 3.16 6.98 -5.03
CA VAL A 52 2.12 6.47 -4.16
C VAL A 52 0.88 6.12 -4.96
N LYS A 53 0.47 6.98 -5.89
CA LYS A 53 -0.70 6.71 -6.71
C LYS A 53 -0.53 5.43 -7.51
N ARG A 54 0.63 5.25 -8.11
CA ARG A 54 0.90 4.04 -8.88
C ARG A 54 0.88 2.81 -7.99
N ALA A 55 1.47 2.93 -6.81
CA ALA A 55 1.49 1.82 -5.86
C ALA A 55 0.07 1.42 -5.46
N LEU A 56 -0.76 2.40 -5.15
CA LEU A 56 -2.14 2.12 -4.78
C LEU A 56 -2.90 1.48 -5.93
N HIS A 57 -2.67 1.97 -7.13
CA HIS A 57 -3.31 1.39 -8.30
C HIS A 57 -2.89 -0.06 -8.49
N ASP A 58 -1.61 -0.34 -8.34
CA ASP A 58 -1.11 -1.71 -8.45
C ASP A 58 -1.76 -2.62 -7.42
N LEU A 59 -1.85 -2.15 -6.19
CA LEU A 59 -2.46 -2.94 -5.12
C LEU A 59 -3.93 -3.20 -5.40
N GLU A 60 -4.62 -2.20 -5.90
CA GLU A 60 -6.03 -2.34 -6.23
C GLU A 60 -6.24 -3.33 -7.37
N GLN A 61 -5.40 -3.24 -8.40
CA GLN A 61 -5.49 -4.12 -9.54
C GLN A 61 -5.25 -5.58 -9.15
N HIS A 62 -4.40 -5.79 -8.19
CA HIS A 62 -4.07 -7.14 -7.73
C HIS A 62 -4.98 -7.61 -6.61
N GLY A 63 -5.95 -6.81 -6.22
CA GLY A 63 -6.93 -7.22 -5.24
C GLY A 63 -6.47 -7.16 -3.79
N TYR A 64 -5.35 -6.50 -3.51
CA TYR A 64 -4.87 -6.40 -2.14
C TYR A 64 -5.59 -5.32 -1.35
N ILE A 65 -6.09 -4.31 -2.03
CA ILE A 65 -6.82 -3.24 -1.36
C ILE A 65 -8.07 -2.93 -2.15
N ARG A 66 -8.99 -2.24 -1.49
CA ARG A 66 -10.25 -1.85 -2.12
C ARG A 66 -10.43 -0.35 -1.93
N ARG A 67 -10.66 0.34 -3.03
CA ARG A 67 -10.94 1.77 -2.95
C ARG A 67 -12.38 2.00 -2.56
N LEU A 68 -12.57 3.04 -1.82
CA LEU A 68 -13.93 3.44 -1.42
C LEU A 68 -14.50 4.44 -2.38
#